data_a6835b7e6dd0931fe48f23bd3e22f000
#
_entry.id   a6835b7e6dd0931fe48f23bd3e22f000
#
_cell.length_a   1.000
_cell.length_b   1.000
_cell.length_c   1.000
_cell.angle_alpha   90.00
_cell.angle_beta   90.00
_cell.angle_gamma   90.00
#
_symmetry.space_group_name_H-M   'P 1'
#
loop_
_entity.id
_entity.type
_entity.pdbx_description
1 polymer ?
#
loop_
_entity_poly.entity_id
_entity_poly.type
_entity_poly.pdbx_seq_one_letter_code
_entity_poly.pdbx_strand_id
1 'polypeptide(L)'
;MHAFASDDRGWHMLSVLERVSCLAGRELQRIGLSATVGNPEQLLQWLISGSKNASTVVRPPEASAKQAAVQLDYVGSIKNAAVIISRLHRGEKRLVFVDSRTRAEELGAELGRLEVKTFITHSSLSKDQRARAERAFAFETDCVIVATSVLELGVDVGDLDRVIQIDTPSTVASFLQRMGRTGRRNEIERNCLFLATHDYALLQAAALLDLWSQGFVEEVIPPPIPYHVFIQQLLTLVLQNSGFIRSDWHKWIGKVLAFAELEDGRADDMIAFALEHQLLGEDGGVLHIGMEAERKLGRRHFSELLSVVTSQPLFQVRFGRMEIGFVHPLSFVTRKDRPTILALAGRGWKIHHLDWDRKIAHVEPAPETGRSRWMGSSVPLSPTLCNAVRDLLLASDMNMNPLWSRRAVEKIAELRHDLSDCCGEGSVIARRGNSIEWWTFAGLAANQTLVQYLQPHIQSSLHADNFWINLPVDISFERLYSIIQDLRSTESLPVCDLQQPAADFLKFSDLLPDHLLRDLILARLGNIPLAREIVNMSISTIDCHL
;
A
#
# COMPACT_ATOMS: atom_id res chain seq x y z
N MET A 1 13.91 5.31 7.52
CA MET A 1 13.00 6.35 8.03
C MET A 1 11.70 6.41 7.22
N HIS A 2 11.75 6.53 5.89
CA HIS A 2 10.55 6.62 5.03
C HIS A 2 9.49 5.55 5.30
N ALA A 3 9.87 4.29 5.52
CA ALA A 3 8.93 3.19 5.82
C ALA A 3 8.21 3.32 7.19
N PHE A 4 8.68 4.16 8.08
CA PHE A 4 7.99 4.51 9.32
C PHE A 4 7.13 5.75 9.13
N ALA A 5 7.64 6.76 8.44
CA ALA A 5 6.92 8.01 8.24
C ALA A 5 5.63 7.84 7.40
N SER A 6 5.59 6.87 6.49
CA SER A 6 4.39 6.55 5.69
C SER A 6 3.34 5.70 6.41
N ASP A 7 3.53 5.40 7.71
CA ASP A 7 2.71 4.45 8.46
C ASP A 7 2.52 4.95 9.91
N ASP A 8 1.46 4.51 10.59
CA ASP A 8 1.17 4.86 12.00
C ASP A 8 2.26 4.44 12.99
N ARG A 9 3.09 3.46 12.60
CA ARG A 9 4.30 3.11 13.35
C ARG A 9 5.23 4.30 13.55
N GLY A 10 5.25 5.24 12.61
CA GLY A 10 6.01 6.47 12.72
C GLY A 10 5.53 7.36 13.86
N TRP A 11 4.22 7.59 13.96
CA TRP A 11 3.63 8.35 15.06
C TRP A 11 3.82 7.68 16.41
N HIS A 12 3.66 6.35 16.45
CA HIS A 12 3.96 5.57 17.65
C HIS A 12 5.44 5.69 18.06
N MET A 13 6.36 5.53 17.11
CA MET A 13 7.81 5.68 17.36
C MET A 13 8.17 7.07 17.89
N LEU A 14 7.65 8.13 17.26
CA LEU A 14 7.90 9.50 17.72
C LEU A 14 7.36 9.73 19.12
N SER A 15 6.17 9.22 19.43
CA SER A 15 5.59 9.29 20.78
C SER A 15 6.48 8.60 21.81
N VAL A 16 7.00 7.42 21.51
CA VAL A 16 7.94 6.72 22.38
C VAL A 16 9.25 7.52 22.55
N LEU A 17 9.78 8.13 21.49
CA LEU A 17 10.99 8.97 21.56
C LEU A 17 10.77 10.22 22.44
N GLU A 18 9.60 10.87 22.36
CA GLU A 18 9.25 11.99 23.24
C GLU A 18 9.18 11.54 24.72
N ARG A 19 8.53 10.41 24.98
CA ARG A 19 8.45 9.84 26.34
C ARG A 19 9.83 9.52 26.90
N VAL A 20 10.72 8.93 26.09
CA VAL A 20 12.12 8.67 26.51
C VAL A 20 12.88 9.97 26.76
N SER A 21 12.67 11.00 25.94
CA SER A 21 13.27 12.33 26.15
C SER A 21 12.79 12.95 27.48
N CYS A 22 11.49 12.82 27.78
CA CYS A 22 10.90 13.30 29.04
C CYS A 22 11.50 12.56 30.25
N LEU A 23 11.63 11.23 30.20
CA LEU A 23 12.26 10.43 31.25
C LEU A 23 13.74 10.74 31.43
N ALA A 24 14.45 10.99 30.33
CA ALA A 24 15.88 11.34 30.36
C ALA A 24 16.14 12.79 30.84
N GLY A 25 15.11 13.63 30.95
CA GLY A 25 15.22 15.04 31.28
C GLY A 25 15.99 15.88 30.25
N ARG A 26 16.16 15.39 29.03
CA ARG A 26 16.87 16.08 27.95
C ARG A 26 16.34 15.65 26.58
N GLU A 27 16.49 16.51 25.59
CA GLU A 27 16.20 16.15 24.21
C GLU A 27 17.22 15.13 23.69
N LEU A 28 16.70 14.11 22.96
CA LEU A 28 17.51 13.09 22.31
C LEU A 28 17.95 13.57 20.93
N GLN A 29 19.20 13.27 20.58
CA GLN A 29 19.64 13.40 19.19
C GLN A 29 18.93 12.33 18.33
N ARG A 30 18.33 12.78 17.23
CA ARG A 30 17.62 11.91 16.29
C ARG A 30 18.38 11.87 14.96
N ILE A 31 18.70 10.66 14.50
CA ILE A 31 19.39 10.44 13.23
C ILE A 31 18.48 9.55 12.37
N GLY A 32 17.98 10.10 11.26
CA GLY A 32 17.11 9.40 10.31
C GLY A 32 17.89 8.96 9.08
N LEU A 33 17.96 7.65 8.84
CA LEU A 33 18.45 7.09 7.57
C LEU A 33 17.27 6.75 6.67
N SER A 34 17.34 7.17 5.41
CA SER A 34 16.27 6.95 4.42
C SER A 34 16.85 6.54 3.08
N ALA A 35 16.05 5.85 2.26
CA ALA A 35 16.27 5.79 0.81
C ALA A 35 15.91 7.14 0.18
N THR A 36 15.98 7.22 -1.14
CA THR A 36 15.57 8.40 -1.91
C THR A 36 14.09 8.72 -1.66
N VAL A 37 13.81 9.97 -1.35
CA VAL A 37 12.47 10.51 -1.07
C VAL A 37 12.34 11.90 -1.69
N GLY A 38 11.14 12.29 -2.08
CA GLY A 38 10.88 13.58 -2.73
C GLY A 38 10.97 14.79 -1.79
N ASN A 39 10.74 14.59 -0.47
CA ASN A 39 10.61 15.67 0.51
C ASN A 39 11.45 15.48 1.78
N PRO A 40 12.78 15.38 1.69
CA PRO A 40 13.63 15.07 2.84
C PRO A 40 13.60 16.14 3.93
N GLU A 41 13.37 17.42 3.60
CA GLU A 41 13.24 18.51 4.56
C GLU A 41 11.98 18.39 5.41
N GLN A 42 10.84 18.05 4.81
CA GLN A 42 9.60 17.80 5.55
C GLN A 42 9.73 16.58 6.47
N LEU A 43 10.39 15.51 6.00
CA LEU A 43 10.69 14.34 6.82
C LEU A 43 11.63 14.67 7.99
N LEU A 44 12.57 15.62 7.82
CA LEU A 44 13.38 16.10 8.91
C LEU A 44 12.51 16.81 9.95
N GLN A 45 11.61 17.72 9.54
CA GLN A 45 10.68 18.41 10.45
C GLN A 45 9.80 17.41 11.21
N TRP A 46 9.27 16.40 10.52
CA TRP A 46 8.51 15.32 11.16
C TRP A 46 9.35 14.56 12.19
N LEU A 47 10.60 14.20 11.86
CA LEU A 47 11.48 13.43 12.75
C LEU A 47 11.85 14.22 14.02
N ILE A 48 12.12 15.52 13.90
CA ILE A 48 12.52 16.35 15.05
C ILE A 48 11.33 16.76 15.92
N SER A 49 10.08 16.69 15.43
CA SER A 49 8.86 16.91 16.22
C SER A 49 8.93 18.12 17.13
N GLY A 50 9.14 19.33 16.58
CA GLY A 50 9.18 20.56 17.36
C GLY A 50 10.41 20.74 18.26
N SER A 51 11.45 19.93 18.14
CA SER A 51 12.75 20.20 18.77
C SER A 51 13.34 21.52 18.26
N LYS A 52 13.96 22.27 19.15
CA LYS A 52 14.66 23.52 18.83
C LYS A 52 16.14 23.35 18.51
N ASN A 53 16.63 22.10 18.53
CA ASN A 53 18.01 21.78 18.22
C ASN A 53 18.31 22.01 16.74
N ALA A 54 19.57 22.39 16.45
CA ALA A 54 20.03 22.51 15.06
C ALA A 54 19.85 21.17 14.32
N SER A 55 19.27 21.23 13.14
CA SER A 55 18.96 20.05 12.32
C SER A 55 19.34 20.31 10.87
N THR A 56 19.73 19.24 10.16
CA THR A 56 20.14 19.33 8.75
C THR A 56 19.87 18.04 8.01
N VAL A 57 19.60 18.17 6.70
CA VAL A 57 19.58 17.05 5.77
C VAL A 57 20.97 16.89 5.18
N VAL A 58 21.58 15.73 5.37
CA VAL A 58 22.85 15.38 4.73
C VAL A 58 22.54 14.67 3.42
N ARG A 59 22.94 15.29 2.31
CA ARG A 59 22.87 14.70 0.97
C ARG A 59 24.30 14.32 0.56
N PRO A 60 24.62 13.03 0.42
CA PRO A 60 25.90 12.64 -0.16
C PRO A 60 26.01 13.25 -1.57
N PRO A 61 27.23 13.67 -2.00
CA PRO A 61 27.42 14.04 -3.40
C PRO A 61 26.97 12.88 -4.28
N GLU A 62 26.21 13.18 -5.31
CA GLU A 62 25.80 12.17 -6.27
C GLU A 62 27.08 11.51 -6.83
N ALA A 63 27.33 10.26 -6.38
CA ALA A 63 28.28 9.42 -7.08
C ALA A 63 27.76 9.38 -8.54
N SER A 64 28.63 9.75 -9.51
CA SER A 64 28.27 9.84 -10.93
C SER A 64 27.31 8.71 -11.27
N ALA A 65 26.05 9.09 -11.55
CA ALA A 65 24.99 8.12 -11.75
C ALA A 65 25.40 7.27 -12.95
N LYS A 66 25.94 6.07 -12.69
CA LYS A 66 26.13 5.08 -13.75
C LYS A 66 24.77 4.92 -14.40
N GLN A 67 24.75 5.12 -15.69
CA GLN A 67 23.52 5.07 -16.47
C GLN A 67 22.83 3.72 -16.22
N ALA A 68 21.65 3.75 -15.60
CA ALA A 68 20.91 2.54 -15.31
C ALA A 68 20.31 1.96 -16.61
N ALA A 69 20.53 0.68 -16.86
CA ALA A 69 19.93 -0.03 -18.00
C ALA A 69 18.50 -0.46 -17.64
N VAL A 70 17.52 0.36 -17.99
CA VAL A 70 16.10 0.09 -17.73
C VAL A 70 15.39 -0.22 -19.03
N GLN A 71 14.78 -1.42 -19.10
CA GLN A 71 14.08 -1.90 -20.29
C GLN A 71 12.59 -2.12 -19.96
N LEU A 72 11.72 -1.91 -20.95
CA LEU A 72 10.29 -2.17 -20.85
C LEU A 72 9.84 -3.07 -22.00
N ASP A 73 9.12 -4.15 -21.67
CA ASP A 73 8.54 -5.07 -22.63
C ASP A 73 7.07 -5.39 -22.30
N TYR A 74 6.27 -5.62 -23.33
CA TYR A 74 4.88 -6.08 -23.19
C TYR A 74 4.80 -7.57 -23.49
N VAL A 75 4.32 -8.36 -22.53
CA VAL A 75 4.29 -9.82 -22.62
C VAL A 75 2.88 -10.40 -22.56
N GLY A 76 1.89 -9.61 -22.15
CA GLY A 76 0.45 -9.91 -22.20
C GLY A 76 -0.04 -10.97 -21.20
N SER A 77 0.86 -11.68 -20.48
CA SER A 77 0.46 -12.63 -19.44
C SER A 77 1.63 -13.06 -18.54
N ILE A 78 1.31 -13.53 -17.33
CA ILE A 78 2.27 -14.15 -16.40
C ILE A 78 2.96 -15.38 -17.02
N LYS A 79 2.24 -16.17 -17.81
CA LYS A 79 2.81 -17.35 -18.50
C LYS A 79 3.89 -16.95 -19.49
N ASN A 80 3.64 -15.92 -20.29
CA ASN A 80 4.62 -15.41 -21.23
C ASN A 80 5.82 -14.80 -20.50
N ALA A 81 5.60 -14.09 -19.38
CA ALA A 81 6.66 -13.60 -18.53
C ALA A 81 7.55 -14.74 -18.01
N ALA A 82 6.95 -15.84 -17.52
CA ALA A 82 7.69 -17.02 -17.08
C ALA A 82 8.54 -17.63 -18.21
N VAL A 83 8.00 -17.73 -19.43
CA VAL A 83 8.76 -18.21 -20.62
C VAL A 83 9.96 -17.31 -20.91
N ILE A 84 9.78 -15.99 -20.85
CA ILE A 84 10.87 -15.04 -21.07
C ILE A 84 11.94 -15.18 -19.98
N ILE A 85 11.54 -15.19 -18.70
CA ILE A 85 12.45 -15.34 -17.56
C ILE A 85 13.22 -16.68 -17.64
N SER A 86 12.58 -17.77 -18.09
CA SER A 86 13.22 -19.07 -18.22
C SER A 86 14.35 -19.11 -19.27
N ARG A 87 14.32 -18.18 -20.22
CA ARG A 87 15.27 -18.13 -21.36
C ARG A 87 16.31 -17.03 -21.22
N LEU A 88 15.93 -15.88 -20.64
CA LEU A 88 16.82 -14.73 -20.48
C LEU A 88 17.72 -14.91 -19.26
N HIS A 89 18.97 -14.50 -19.41
CA HIS A 89 19.95 -14.40 -18.33
C HIS A 89 20.17 -15.73 -17.57
N ARG A 90 20.26 -16.84 -18.31
CA ARG A 90 20.64 -18.14 -17.73
C ARG A 90 22.06 -18.06 -17.17
N GLY A 91 22.27 -18.72 -16.05
CA GLY A 91 23.53 -18.67 -15.32
C GLY A 91 23.62 -17.48 -14.33
N GLU A 92 22.68 -16.53 -14.39
CA GLU A 92 22.65 -15.36 -13.54
C GLU A 92 21.66 -15.53 -12.37
N LYS A 93 21.93 -14.80 -11.29
CA LYS A 93 21.03 -14.69 -10.14
C LYS A 93 20.01 -13.57 -10.43
N ARG A 94 18.74 -13.94 -10.60
CA ARG A 94 17.67 -13.06 -11.03
C ARG A 94 16.66 -12.83 -9.90
N LEU A 95 16.49 -11.59 -9.50
CA LEU A 95 15.43 -11.20 -8.55
C LEU A 95 14.24 -10.65 -9.33
N VAL A 96 13.08 -11.30 -9.19
CA VAL A 96 11.84 -10.93 -9.84
C VAL A 96 10.87 -10.37 -8.82
N PHE A 97 10.55 -9.09 -8.94
CA PHE A 97 9.53 -8.46 -8.13
C PHE A 97 8.14 -8.60 -8.76
N VAL A 98 7.17 -8.86 -7.91
CA VAL A 98 5.74 -8.85 -8.24
C VAL A 98 4.98 -8.04 -7.19
N ASP A 99 3.82 -7.52 -7.54
CA ASP A 99 3.02 -6.64 -6.69
C ASP A 99 2.15 -7.37 -5.66
N SER A 100 1.89 -8.67 -5.85
CA SER A 100 1.03 -9.45 -4.94
C SER A 100 1.56 -10.85 -4.65
N ARG A 101 1.14 -11.38 -3.48
CA ARG A 101 1.45 -12.75 -3.05
C ARG A 101 0.87 -13.78 -4.03
N THR A 102 -0.34 -13.53 -4.54
CA THR A 102 -0.99 -14.40 -5.54
C THR A 102 -0.17 -14.49 -6.80
N ARG A 103 0.33 -13.36 -7.31
CA ARG A 103 1.19 -13.33 -8.49
C ARG A 103 2.57 -13.96 -8.24
N ALA A 104 3.11 -13.84 -7.03
CA ALA A 104 4.37 -14.51 -6.67
C ALA A 104 4.23 -16.03 -6.76
N GLU A 105 3.12 -16.57 -6.25
CA GLU A 105 2.85 -18.01 -6.29
C GLU A 105 2.52 -18.50 -7.71
N GLU A 106 1.75 -17.71 -8.48
CA GLU A 106 1.43 -18.02 -9.87
C GLU A 106 2.71 -18.07 -10.73
N LEU A 107 3.54 -17.04 -10.66
CA LEU A 107 4.80 -17.00 -11.41
C LEU A 107 5.74 -18.13 -10.98
N GLY A 108 5.84 -18.39 -9.68
CA GLY A 108 6.67 -19.48 -9.16
C GLY A 108 6.23 -20.84 -9.66
N ALA A 109 4.91 -21.08 -9.75
CA ALA A 109 4.36 -22.32 -10.30
C ALA A 109 4.65 -22.47 -11.81
N GLU A 110 4.52 -21.36 -12.58
CA GLU A 110 4.82 -21.39 -14.03
C GLU A 110 6.33 -21.60 -14.28
N LEU A 111 7.21 -20.97 -13.51
CA LEU A 111 8.66 -21.17 -13.59
C LEU A 111 9.05 -22.61 -13.19
N GLY A 112 8.39 -23.19 -12.18
CA GLY A 112 8.59 -24.58 -11.78
C GLY A 112 8.22 -25.58 -12.88
N ARG A 113 7.15 -25.33 -13.66
CA ARG A 113 6.78 -26.15 -14.84
C ARG A 113 7.82 -26.08 -15.96
N LEU A 114 8.56 -24.97 -16.03
CA LEU A 114 9.64 -24.76 -16.99
C LEU A 114 10.99 -25.24 -16.44
N GLU A 115 10.99 -25.98 -15.33
CA GLU A 115 12.17 -26.55 -14.67
C GLU A 115 13.21 -25.49 -14.24
N VAL A 116 12.77 -24.24 -14.00
CA VAL A 116 13.64 -23.18 -13.50
C VAL A 116 13.78 -23.32 -11.99
N LYS A 117 15.02 -23.30 -11.49
CA LYS A 117 15.30 -23.29 -10.06
C LYS A 117 14.77 -22.01 -9.43
N THR A 118 13.61 -22.09 -8.76
CA THR A 118 12.85 -20.95 -8.29
C THR A 118 12.67 -20.98 -6.78
N PHE A 119 12.83 -19.81 -6.14
CA PHE A 119 12.54 -19.57 -4.74
C PHE A 119 11.51 -18.44 -4.65
N ILE A 120 10.57 -18.54 -3.69
CA ILE A 120 9.56 -17.52 -3.47
C ILE A 120 9.74 -16.94 -2.08
N THR A 121 9.54 -15.61 -1.94
CA THR A 121 9.54 -14.94 -0.65
C THR A 121 8.48 -13.85 -0.58
N HIS A 122 7.61 -13.94 0.42
CA HIS A 122 6.62 -12.92 0.78
C HIS A 122 6.21 -13.05 2.25
N SER A 123 5.54 -12.04 2.80
CA SER A 123 5.22 -11.94 4.23
C SER A 123 4.35 -13.08 4.79
N SER A 124 3.61 -13.81 3.94
CA SER A 124 2.76 -14.92 4.36
C SER A 124 3.47 -16.28 4.41
N LEU A 125 4.75 -16.35 4.03
CA LEU A 125 5.53 -17.57 4.17
C LEU A 125 6.07 -17.74 5.60
N SER A 126 6.28 -19.01 6.00
CA SER A 126 6.92 -19.32 7.27
C SER A 126 8.36 -18.79 7.34
N LYS A 127 8.91 -18.70 8.56
CA LYS A 127 10.30 -18.29 8.75
C LYS A 127 11.26 -19.22 8.01
N ASP A 128 10.99 -20.53 8.01
CA ASP A 128 11.83 -21.53 7.35
C ASP A 128 11.81 -21.39 5.83
N GLN A 129 10.64 -21.11 5.25
CA GLN A 129 10.53 -20.86 3.80
C GLN A 129 11.28 -19.59 3.40
N ARG A 130 11.14 -18.52 4.17
CA ARG A 130 11.92 -17.28 3.93
C ARG A 130 13.42 -17.49 4.06
N ALA A 131 13.86 -18.22 5.10
CA ALA A 131 15.27 -18.55 5.29
C ALA A 131 15.84 -19.42 4.14
N ARG A 132 15.01 -20.21 3.44
CA ARG A 132 15.45 -20.92 2.21
C ARG A 132 15.71 -19.95 1.06
N ALA A 133 14.85 -18.96 0.84
CA ALA A 133 15.06 -17.92 -0.15
C ALA A 133 16.31 -17.08 0.19
N GLU A 134 16.49 -16.70 1.45
CA GLU A 134 17.69 -15.98 1.92
C GLU A 134 18.98 -16.77 1.71
N ARG A 135 18.98 -18.08 1.98
CA ARG A 135 20.12 -18.95 1.67
C ARG A 135 20.39 -19.04 0.17
N ALA A 136 19.36 -19.06 -0.66
CA ALA A 136 19.52 -19.04 -2.10
C ALA A 136 20.19 -17.74 -2.58
N PHE A 137 19.86 -16.59 -1.97
CA PHE A 137 20.57 -15.35 -2.24
C PHE A 137 22.07 -15.44 -1.96
N ALA A 138 22.47 -16.11 -0.88
CA ALA A 138 23.87 -16.21 -0.50
C ALA A 138 24.66 -17.19 -1.37
N PHE A 139 24.10 -18.35 -1.69
CA PHE A 139 24.88 -19.49 -2.17
C PHE A 139 24.57 -19.94 -3.61
N GLU A 140 23.39 -19.58 -4.16
CA GLU A 140 23.04 -20.01 -5.51
C GLU A 140 23.55 -19.04 -6.57
N THR A 141 23.86 -19.57 -7.76
CA THR A 141 24.37 -18.76 -8.89
C THR A 141 23.37 -18.67 -10.03
N ASP A 142 22.73 -19.77 -10.43
CA ASP A 142 21.70 -19.80 -11.47
C ASP A 142 20.35 -20.10 -10.84
N CYS A 143 19.62 -19.04 -10.44
CA CYS A 143 18.29 -19.19 -9.87
C CYS A 143 17.43 -17.94 -10.11
N VAL A 144 16.12 -18.13 -9.96
CA VAL A 144 15.13 -17.06 -9.93
C VAL A 144 14.56 -16.97 -8.53
N ILE A 145 14.53 -15.75 -7.98
CA ILE A 145 13.93 -15.48 -6.70
C ILE A 145 12.76 -14.53 -6.93
N VAL A 146 11.54 -15.02 -6.68
CA VAL A 146 10.31 -14.25 -6.83
C VAL A 146 9.96 -13.63 -5.49
N ALA A 147 9.82 -12.31 -5.45
CA ALA A 147 9.58 -11.56 -4.22
C ALA A 147 8.48 -10.52 -4.37
N THR A 148 7.76 -10.25 -3.29
CA THR A 148 6.97 -9.02 -3.13
C THR A 148 7.84 -7.93 -2.49
N SER A 149 7.24 -6.82 -2.05
CA SER A 149 7.93 -5.69 -1.39
C SER A 149 8.79 -6.06 -0.16
N VAL A 150 8.70 -7.29 0.35
CA VAL A 150 9.52 -7.76 1.50
C VAL A 150 11.01 -7.61 1.26
N LEU A 151 11.46 -7.68 0.01
CA LEU A 151 12.88 -7.51 -0.35
C LEU A 151 13.24 -6.10 -0.85
N GLU A 152 12.33 -5.14 -0.77
CA GLU A 152 12.64 -3.74 -1.08
C GLU A 152 13.54 -3.11 -0.02
N LEU A 153 13.39 -3.51 1.25
CA LEU A 153 14.03 -2.88 2.39
C LEU A 153 14.87 -3.87 3.21
N GLY A 154 16.08 -3.44 3.58
CA GLY A 154 16.81 -3.92 4.75
C GLY A 154 17.40 -5.33 4.70
N VAL A 155 17.18 -6.11 3.67
CA VAL A 155 17.78 -7.45 3.56
C VAL A 155 19.06 -7.34 2.73
N ASP A 156 20.16 -7.85 3.27
CA ASP A 156 21.36 -8.06 2.48
C ASP A 156 21.17 -9.28 1.58
N VAL A 157 20.77 -9.00 0.35
CA VAL A 157 20.48 -10.03 -0.66
C VAL A 157 21.73 -10.50 -1.40
N GLY A 158 22.94 -10.07 -0.95
CA GLY A 158 24.19 -10.36 -1.63
C GLY A 158 24.22 -9.74 -3.04
N ASP A 159 25.05 -10.32 -3.88
CA ASP A 159 25.26 -9.86 -5.25
C ASP A 159 24.18 -10.41 -6.20
N LEU A 160 23.35 -9.53 -6.71
CA LEU A 160 22.34 -9.84 -7.73
C LEU A 160 22.83 -9.36 -9.09
N ASP A 161 22.61 -10.19 -10.10
CA ASP A 161 23.00 -9.87 -11.47
C ASP A 161 21.89 -9.09 -12.17
N ARG A 162 20.61 -9.48 -11.96
CA ARG A 162 19.46 -8.90 -12.63
C ARG A 162 18.28 -8.65 -11.69
N VAL A 163 17.60 -7.52 -11.92
CA VAL A 163 16.28 -7.23 -11.39
C VAL A 163 15.26 -7.27 -12.54
N ILE A 164 14.18 -8.00 -12.33
CA ILE A 164 13.04 -8.07 -13.24
C ILE A 164 11.81 -7.60 -12.47
N GLN A 165 11.02 -6.75 -13.07
CA GLN A 165 9.78 -6.25 -12.52
C GLN A 165 8.60 -6.79 -13.33
N ILE A 166 7.73 -7.58 -12.72
CA ILE A 166 6.45 -7.96 -13.32
C ILE A 166 5.45 -6.86 -13.02
N ASP A 167 4.83 -6.34 -14.06
CA ASP A 167 3.96 -5.17 -14.02
C ASP A 167 4.70 -3.95 -13.40
N THR A 168 4.02 -3.14 -12.59
CA THR A 168 4.59 -1.85 -12.16
C THR A 168 4.47 -1.70 -10.65
N PRO A 169 5.52 -1.26 -9.95
CA PRO A 169 5.35 -0.80 -8.59
C PRO A 169 4.46 0.45 -8.56
N SER A 170 3.83 0.71 -7.43
CA SER A 170 2.93 1.86 -7.29
C SER A 170 3.62 3.21 -7.21
N THR A 171 4.96 3.23 -7.04
CA THR A 171 5.75 4.46 -6.85
C THR A 171 7.12 4.37 -7.50
N VAL A 172 7.66 5.51 -7.93
CA VAL A 172 9.05 5.66 -8.39
C VAL A 172 10.03 5.33 -7.27
N ALA A 173 9.71 5.73 -6.02
CA ALA A 173 10.54 5.38 -4.85
C ALA A 173 10.72 3.87 -4.70
N SER A 174 9.63 3.08 -4.83
CA SER A 174 9.68 1.61 -4.80
C SER A 174 10.51 1.05 -5.97
N PHE A 175 10.33 1.57 -7.17
CA PHE A 175 11.16 1.19 -8.32
C PHE A 175 12.65 1.42 -8.05
N LEU A 176 13.04 2.58 -7.55
CA LEU A 176 14.43 2.91 -7.22
C LEU A 176 15.02 1.95 -6.18
N GLN A 177 14.23 1.57 -5.15
CA GLN A 177 14.65 0.62 -4.12
C GLN A 177 14.87 -0.78 -4.70
N ARG A 178 13.99 -1.23 -5.63
CA ARG A 178 14.11 -2.52 -6.34
C ARG A 178 15.32 -2.54 -7.24
N MET A 179 15.48 -1.53 -8.09
CA MET A 179 16.63 -1.38 -8.99
C MET A 179 17.95 -1.28 -8.20
N GLY A 180 17.95 -0.63 -7.03
CA GLY A 180 19.10 -0.54 -6.12
C GLY A 180 19.55 -1.87 -5.52
N ARG A 181 18.90 -2.99 -5.84
CA ARG A 181 19.37 -4.34 -5.50
C ARG A 181 20.47 -4.85 -6.43
N THR A 182 20.65 -4.23 -7.60
CA THR A 182 21.77 -4.45 -8.54
C THR A 182 22.78 -3.31 -8.50
N GLY A 183 23.92 -3.47 -9.16
CA GLY A 183 24.93 -2.43 -9.29
C GLY A 183 25.74 -2.14 -8.01
N ARG A 184 25.78 -3.07 -7.05
CA ARG A 184 26.60 -2.95 -5.83
C ARG A 184 28.07 -3.27 -6.07
N ARG A 185 28.37 -4.07 -7.09
CA ARG A 185 29.74 -4.31 -7.57
C ARG A 185 30.17 -3.17 -8.50
N ASN A 186 31.44 -2.78 -8.42
CA ASN A 186 31.98 -1.68 -9.24
C ASN A 186 31.88 -1.90 -10.75
N GLU A 187 31.66 -3.13 -11.21
CA GLU A 187 31.65 -3.53 -12.63
C GLU A 187 30.25 -3.76 -13.21
N ILE A 188 29.20 -3.86 -12.37
CA ILE A 188 27.82 -4.15 -12.82
C ILE A 188 27.01 -2.85 -12.80
N GLU A 189 26.42 -2.48 -13.94
CA GLU A 189 25.46 -1.39 -14.02
C GLU A 189 24.15 -1.76 -13.32
N ARG A 190 23.51 -0.77 -12.71
CA ARG A 190 22.13 -0.95 -12.23
C ARG A 190 21.24 -1.31 -13.41
N ASN A 191 20.41 -2.31 -13.23
CA ASN A 191 19.51 -2.75 -14.31
C ASN A 191 18.15 -3.12 -13.77
N CYS A 192 17.13 -2.97 -14.62
CA CYS A 192 15.78 -3.43 -14.37
C CYS A 192 15.07 -3.71 -15.69
N LEU A 193 14.47 -4.89 -15.82
CA LEU A 193 13.63 -5.27 -16.94
C LEU A 193 12.17 -5.30 -16.48
N PHE A 194 11.33 -4.42 -17.02
CA PHE A 194 9.89 -4.45 -16.83
C PHE A 194 9.23 -5.41 -17.83
N LEU A 195 8.37 -6.29 -17.34
CA LEU A 195 7.54 -7.21 -18.13
C LEU A 195 6.07 -6.93 -17.81
N ALA A 196 5.42 -6.12 -18.64
CA ALA A 196 4.00 -5.79 -18.48
C ALA A 196 3.11 -6.94 -18.97
N THR A 197 2.23 -7.42 -18.10
CA THR A 197 1.36 -8.58 -18.36
C THR A 197 -0.04 -8.19 -18.82
N HIS A 198 -0.42 -6.94 -18.76
CA HIS A 198 -1.69 -6.38 -19.24
C HIS A 198 -1.55 -4.89 -19.57
N ASP A 199 -2.53 -4.38 -20.31
CA ASP A 199 -2.49 -3.05 -20.93
C ASP A 199 -2.25 -1.91 -19.95
N TYR A 200 -3.00 -1.86 -18.84
CA TYR A 200 -2.83 -0.79 -17.84
C TYR A 200 -1.49 -0.88 -17.10
N ALA A 201 -0.94 -2.09 -16.91
CA ALA A 201 0.40 -2.24 -16.35
C ALA A 201 1.47 -1.67 -17.28
N LEU A 202 1.29 -1.81 -18.60
CA LEU A 202 2.19 -1.22 -19.59
C LEU A 202 2.15 0.31 -19.54
N LEU A 203 0.95 0.89 -19.56
CA LEU A 203 0.78 2.36 -19.47
C LEU A 203 1.36 2.91 -18.17
N GLN A 204 1.08 2.25 -17.05
CA GLN A 204 1.61 2.64 -15.74
C GLN A 204 3.14 2.52 -15.69
N ALA A 205 3.74 1.47 -16.27
CA ALA A 205 5.19 1.31 -16.32
C ALA A 205 5.83 2.41 -17.17
N ALA A 206 5.26 2.71 -18.34
CA ALA A 206 5.75 3.76 -19.21
C ALA A 206 5.69 5.14 -18.53
N ALA A 207 4.55 5.47 -17.89
CA ALA A 207 4.37 6.73 -17.16
C ALA A 207 5.32 6.84 -15.94
N LEU A 208 5.51 5.75 -15.19
CA LEU A 208 6.44 5.71 -14.06
C LEU A 208 7.88 5.94 -14.52
N LEU A 209 8.29 5.33 -15.64
CA LEU A 209 9.63 5.50 -16.20
C LEU A 209 9.84 6.91 -16.75
N ASP A 210 8.79 7.53 -17.30
CA ASP A 210 8.83 8.93 -17.74
C ASP A 210 9.02 9.87 -16.54
N LEU A 211 8.23 9.73 -15.47
CA LEU A 211 8.40 10.49 -14.22
C LEU A 211 9.80 10.31 -13.63
N TRP A 212 10.30 9.09 -13.61
CA TRP A 212 11.67 8.82 -13.16
C TRP A 212 12.71 9.53 -14.00
N SER A 213 12.55 9.54 -15.32
CA SER A 213 13.48 10.23 -16.25
C SER A 213 13.53 11.73 -16.03
N GLN A 214 12.45 12.32 -15.51
CA GLN A 214 12.33 13.72 -15.12
C GLN A 214 12.87 14.00 -13.71
N GLY A 215 13.37 12.97 -13.01
CA GLY A 215 13.89 13.10 -11.63
C GLY A 215 12.81 13.15 -10.55
N PHE A 216 11.55 12.82 -10.89
CA PHE A 216 10.46 12.76 -9.92
C PHE A 216 10.65 11.60 -8.95
N VAL A 217 10.37 11.84 -7.68
CA VAL A 217 10.20 10.84 -6.62
C VAL A 217 9.07 11.30 -5.73
N GLU A 218 8.21 10.38 -5.33
CA GLU A 218 7.06 10.69 -4.48
C GLU A 218 7.49 11.26 -3.12
N GLU A 219 6.70 12.19 -2.62
CA GLU A 219 6.78 12.65 -1.24
C GLU A 219 6.29 11.58 -0.29
N VAL A 220 6.94 11.49 0.86
CA VAL A 220 6.48 10.65 1.97
C VAL A 220 5.64 11.52 2.90
N ILE A 221 4.34 11.28 2.90
CA ILE A 221 3.39 12.03 3.71
C ILE A 221 3.01 11.17 4.93
N PRO A 222 3.29 11.63 6.16
CA PRO A 222 2.84 10.94 7.36
C PRO A 222 1.30 10.86 7.38
N PRO A 223 0.74 9.72 7.79
CA PRO A 223 -0.71 9.55 7.81
C PRO A 223 -1.39 10.61 8.67
N PRO A 224 -2.43 11.32 8.18
CA PRO A 224 -3.08 12.37 8.94
C PRO A 224 -3.88 11.83 10.13
N ILE A 225 -4.15 12.69 11.11
CA ILE A 225 -5.12 12.46 12.19
C ILE A 225 -4.92 11.12 12.92
N PRO A 226 -3.78 10.87 13.62
CA PRO A 226 -3.53 9.58 14.28
C PRO A 226 -4.22 9.49 15.66
N TYR A 227 -5.53 9.72 15.76
CA TYR A 227 -6.32 9.69 17.00
C TYR A 227 -6.24 8.34 17.73
N HIS A 228 -6.28 7.23 16.98
CA HIS A 228 -6.13 5.89 17.53
C HIS A 228 -4.74 5.63 18.13
N VAL A 229 -3.70 6.31 17.64
CA VAL A 229 -2.36 6.31 18.25
C VAL A 229 -2.36 7.17 19.50
N PHE A 230 -3.05 8.31 19.49
CA PHE A 230 -3.16 9.19 20.68
C PHE A 230 -3.79 8.43 21.85
N ILE A 231 -4.97 7.82 21.67
CA ILE A 231 -5.63 7.09 22.76
C ILE A 231 -4.80 5.89 23.23
N GLN A 232 -4.13 5.17 22.32
CA GLN A 232 -3.20 4.11 22.67
C GLN A 232 -2.03 4.63 23.51
N GLN A 233 -1.44 5.79 23.15
CA GLN A 233 -0.37 6.40 23.94
C GLN A 233 -0.85 6.87 25.31
N LEU A 234 -2.06 7.43 25.40
CA LEU A 234 -2.65 7.83 26.67
C LEU A 234 -2.80 6.62 27.62
N LEU A 235 -3.36 5.51 27.15
CA LEU A 235 -3.45 4.27 27.93
C LEU A 235 -2.09 3.76 28.40
N THR A 236 -1.06 3.85 27.53
CA THR A 236 0.29 3.43 27.93
C THR A 236 0.96 4.39 28.91
N LEU A 237 0.65 5.69 28.87
CA LEU A 237 1.13 6.67 29.84
C LEU A 237 0.51 6.44 31.23
N VAL A 238 -0.78 6.15 31.27
CA VAL A 238 -1.49 5.80 32.52
C VAL A 238 -0.89 4.53 33.14
N LEU A 239 -0.57 3.51 32.36
CA LEU A 239 0.11 2.30 32.83
C LEU A 239 1.54 2.58 33.31
N GLN A 240 2.29 3.41 32.56
CA GLN A 240 3.68 3.73 32.89
C GLN A 240 3.81 4.45 34.22
N ASN A 241 2.88 5.36 34.54
CA ASN A 241 2.98 6.26 35.68
C ASN A 241 2.14 5.80 36.90
N SER A 242 1.45 4.66 36.81
CA SER A 242 0.54 4.13 37.86
C SER A 242 -0.51 5.13 38.30
N GLY A 243 -0.93 6.01 37.41
CA GLY A 243 -1.82 7.16 37.60
C GLY A 243 -1.28 8.34 36.81
N PHE A 244 -2.15 9.13 36.22
CA PHE A 244 -1.76 10.12 35.23
C PHE A 244 -2.69 11.34 35.28
N ILE A 245 -2.16 12.55 35.50
CA ILE A 245 -2.96 13.76 35.47
C ILE A 245 -3.44 14.02 34.04
N ARG A 246 -4.73 14.29 33.86
CA ARG A 246 -5.39 14.43 32.56
C ARG A 246 -4.65 15.37 31.59
N SER A 247 -4.17 16.51 32.05
CA SER A 247 -3.46 17.51 31.25
C SER A 247 -1.99 17.17 30.95
N ASP A 248 -1.41 16.16 31.64
CA ASP A 248 0.03 15.89 31.55
C ASP A 248 0.45 15.26 30.21
N TRP A 249 -0.51 14.81 29.38
CA TRP A 249 -0.18 14.28 28.06
C TRP A 249 0.59 15.30 27.20
N HIS A 250 0.32 16.59 27.34
CA HIS A 250 1.07 17.66 26.65
C HIS A 250 2.57 17.60 26.96
N LYS A 251 2.92 17.33 28.23
CA LYS A 251 4.32 17.21 28.66
C LYS A 251 5.01 16.00 28.03
N TRP A 252 4.29 14.88 27.88
CA TRP A 252 4.87 13.60 27.48
C TRP A 252 4.90 13.38 25.96
N ILE A 253 3.84 13.77 25.27
CA ILE A 253 3.67 13.51 23.82
C ILE A 253 3.19 14.74 23.02
N GLY A 254 2.89 15.85 23.68
CA GLY A 254 2.38 17.06 23.01
C GLY A 254 3.37 17.72 22.03
N LYS A 255 4.65 17.34 22.06
CA LYS A 255 5.63 17.79 21.05
C LYS A 255 5.57 17.01 19.74
N VAL A 256 4.94 15.83 19.71
CA VAL A 256 4.72 15.08 18.46
C VAL A 256 3.86 15.92 17.53
N LEU A 257 4.33 16.19 16.32
CA LEU A 257 3.72 17.14 15.39
C LEU A 257 2.19 16.96 15.27
N ALA A 258 1.72 15.73 15.06
CA ALA A 258 0.30 15.45 14.95
C ALA A 258 -0.51 15.70 16.23
N PHE A 259 0.12 15.69 17.39
CA PHE A 259 -0.52 15.96 18.69
C PHE A 259 -0.33 17.41 19.14
N ALA A 260 0.70 18.09 18.66
CA ALA A 260 0.88 19.52 18.84
C ALA A 260 -0.21 20.34 18.13
N GLU A 261 -0.74 19.80 17.03
CA GLU A 261 -1.83 20.37 16.25
C GLU A 261 -3.22 19.86 16.70
N LEU A 262 -3.26 18.96 17.68
CA LEU A 262 -4.51 18.42 18.20
C LEU A 262 -5.20 19.47 19.06
N GLU A 263 -6.42 19.87 18.67
CA GLU A 263 -7.25 20.76 19.46
C GLU A 263 -7.57 20.13 20.83
N ASP A 264 -7.46 20.90 21.91
CA ASP A 264 -7.73 20.41 23.27
C ASP A 264 -9.12 19.79 23.40
N GLY A 265 -10.13 20.34 22.74
CA GLY A 265 -11.48 19.78 22.71
C GLY A 265 -11.53 18.33 22.16
N ARG A 266 -10.75 18.03 21.13
CA ARG A 266 -10.72 16.67 20.55
C ARG A 266 -10.00 15.66 21.47
N ALA A 267 -8.95 16.10 22.16
CA ALA A 267 -8.30 15.28 23.19
C ALA A 267 -9.24 15.02 24.36
N ASP A 268 -10.00 16.03 24.78
CA ASP A 268 -11.00 15.91 25.83
C ASP A 268 -12.15 14.98 25.44
N ASP A 269 -12.62 15.03 24.20
CA ASP A 269 -13.64 14.10 23.69
C ASP A 269 -13.17 12.65 23.75
N MET A 270 -11.91 12.38 23.35
CA MET A 270 -11.33 11.04 23.43
C MET A 270 -11.19 10.56 24.88
N ILE A 271 -10.79 11.44 25.79
CA ILE A 271 -10.66 11.12 27.21
C ILE A 271 -12.05 10.90 27.82
N ALA A 272 -13.03 11.74 27.52
CA ALA A 272 -14.41 11.61 28.01
C ALA A 272 -15.03 10.29 27.54
N PHE A 273 -14.85 9.95 26.26
CA PHE A 273 -15.28 8.67 25.71
C PHE A 273 -14.64 7.48 26.41
N ALA A 274 -13.31 7.56 26.68
CA ALA A 274 -12.60 6.51 27.38
C ALA A 274 -13.07 6.34 28.83
N LEU A 275 -13.46 7.42 29.52
CA LEU A 275 -14.05 7.40 30.86
C LEU A 275 -15.46 6.79 30.83
N GLU A 276 -16.32 7.23 29.91
CA GLU A 276 -17.68 6.71 29.75
C GLU A 276 -17.71 5.23 29.48
N HIS A 277 -16.77 4.74 28.65
CA HIS A 277 -16.66 3.31 28.28
C HIS A 277 -15.76 2.51 29.24
N GLN A 278 -15.42 3.06 30.41
CA GLN A 278 -14.61 2.38 31.42
C GLN A 278 -13.24 1.84 30.90
N LEU A 279 -12.72 2.45 29.85
CA LEU A 279 -11.34 2.23 29.38
C LEU A 279 -10.35 2.92 30.31
N LEU A 280 -10.73 4.08 30.80
CA LEU A 280 -10.07 4.85 31.85
C LEU A 280 -11.04 5.01 33.04
N GLY A 281 -10.52 5.20 34.21
CA GLY A 281 -11.21 5.72 35.38
C GLY A 281 -10.50 6.99 35.85
N GLU A 282 -11.21 7.83 36.61
CA GLU A 282 -10.66 9.07 37.16
C GLU A 282 -11.00 9.18 38.64
N ASP A 283 -9.99 9.46 39.47
CA ASP A 283 -10.16 9.73 40.89
C ASP A 283 -9.32 10.96 41.26
N GLY A 284 -10.00 12.00 41.74
CA GLY A 284 -9.34 13.27 42.14
C GLY A 284 -8.52 13.95 41.03
N GLY A 285 -8.92 13.80 39.74
CA GLY A 285 -8.20 14.34 38.59
C GLY A 285 -7.04 13.47 38.08
N VAL A 286 -6.86 12.29 38.67
CA VAL A 286 -5.86 11.31 38.27
C VAL A 286 -6.52 10.18 37.49
N LEU A 287 -6.09 9.99 36.25
CA LEU A 287 -6.53 8.90 35.37
C LEU A 287 -5.85 7.59 35.80
N HIS A 288 -6.60 6.51 35.78
CA HIS A 288 -6.13 5.15 35.98
C HIS A 288 -6.75 4.21 34.92
N ILE A 289 -6.23 3.01 34.79
CA ILE A 289 -6.79 2.02 33.87
C ILE A 289 -8.17 1.60 34.36
N GLY A 290 -9.14 1.62 33.43
CA GLY A 290 -10.51 1.22 33.71
C GLY A 290 -10.74 -0.29 33.54
N MET A 291 -11.84 -0.80 34.11
CA MET A 291 -12.16 -2.24 34.11
C MET A 291 -12.29 -2.83 32.69
N GLU A 292 -12.82 -2.06 31.75
CA GLU A 292 -12.99 -2.55 30.38
C GLU A 292 -11.65 -2.65 29.64
N ALA A 293 -10.70 -1.73 29.90
CA ALA A 293 -9.34 -1.84 29.37
C ALA A 293 -8.60 -3.06 29.97
N GLU A 294 -8.77 -3.33 31.24
CA GLU A 294 -8.24 -4.55 31.84
C GLU A 294 -8.84 -5.81 31.22
N ARG A 295 -10.15 -5.82 30.99
CA ARG A 295 -10.84 -6.96 30.36
C ARG A 295 -10.39 -7.20 28.92
N LYS A 296 -10.26 -6.14 28.12
CA LYS A 296 -9.88 -6.22 26.70
C LYS A 296 -8.39 -6.46 26.50
N LEU A 297 -7.53 -5.75 27.21
CA LEU A 297 -6.10 -5.66 26.97
C LEU A 297 -5.24 -6.34 28.05
N GLY A 298 -5.77 -6.51 29.26
CA GLY A 298 -5.03 -7.02 30.41
C GLY A 298 -4.64 -8.50 30.31
N ARG A 299 -5.41 -9.33 29.58
CA ARG A 299 -5.17 -10.78 29.42
C ARG A 299 -3.76 -11.14 28.93
N ARG A 300 -3.09 -10.23 28.23
CA ARG A 300 -1.72 -10.37 27.73
C ARG A 300 -0.78 -9.35 28.34
N HIS A 301 -1.02 -8.97 29.60
CA HIS A 301 -0.24 -7.94 30.28
C HIS A 301 -0.09 -6.67 29.44
N PHE A 302 -1.16 -6.21 28.81
CA PHE A 302 -1.21 -5.03 27.96
C PHE A 302 -0.19 -5.01 26.79
N SER A 303 0.40 -6.17 26.43
CA SER A 303 1.37 -6.26 25.35
C SER A 303 0.82 -5.82 23.98
N GLU A 304 -0.51 -5.81 23.84
CA GLU A 304 -1.16 -5.31 22.61
C GLU A 304 -0.96 -3.80 22.40
N LEU A 305 -0.78 -3.05 23.49
CA LEU A 305 -0.49 -1.62 23.44
C LEU A 305 0.94 -1.28 22.93
N LEU A 306 1.84 -2.28 22.86
CA LEU A 306 3.20 -2.08 22.38
C LEU A 306 3.30 -1.94 20.86
N SER A 307 2.21 -2.11 20.12
CA SER A 307 2.18 -2.04 18.66
C SER A 307 0.88 -1.47 18.16
N VAL A 308 0.94 -0.62 17.16
CA VAL A 308 -0.23 -0.08 16.43
C VAL A 308 -0.55 -0.85 15.14
N VAL A 309 0.19 -1.91 14.86
CA VAL A 309 -0.01 -2.73 13.65
C VAL A 309 -1.22 -3.65 13.82
N THR A 310 -2.16 -3.58 12.90
CA THR A 310 -3.29 -4.52 12.81
C THR A 310 -2.82 -5.80 12.12
N SER A 311 -3.00 -6.94 12.77
CA SER A 311 -2.77 -8.25 12.15
C SER A 311 -4.11 -8.85 11.72
N GLN A 312 -4.28 -9.12 10.43
CA GLN A 312 -5.45 -9.86 9.95
C GLN A 312 -5.44 -11.29 10.51
N PRO A 313 -6.61 -11.86 10.87
CA PRO A 313 -6.70 -13.23 11.32
C PRO A 313 -6.43 -14.19 10.16
N LEU A 314 -5.20 -14.68 10.04
CA LEU A 314 -4.80 -15.62 9.01
C LEU A 314 -4.82 -17.07 9.55
N PHE A 315 -5.08 -18.04 8.67
CA PHE A 315 -4.93 -19.45 8.94
C PHE A 315 -3.49 -19.88 8.72
N GLN A 316 -2.90 -20.54 9.71
CA GLN A 316 -1.61 -21.18 9.59
C GLN A 316 -1.74 -22.47 8.76
N VAL A 317 -0.98 -22.58 7.69
CA VAL A 317 -0.96 -23.77 6.83
C VAL A 317 0.16 -24.71 7.28
N ARG A 318 -0.19 -25.97 7.60
CA ARG A 318 0.74 -26.97 8.12
C ARG A 318 0.73 -28.26 7.31
N PHE A 319 1.92 -28.75 7.00
CA PHE A 319 2.13 -30.10 6.48
C PHE A 319 2.85 -30.94 7.56
N GLY A 320 2.11 -31.83 8.22
CA GLY A 320 2.59 -32.52 9.40
C GLY A 320 2.97 -31.51 10.51
N ARG A 321 4.26 -31.52 10.89
CA ARG A 321 4.80 -30.55 11.88
C ARG A 321 5.37 -29.29 11.25
N MET A 322 5.52 -29.26 9.94
CA MET A 322 6.15 -28.14 9.21
C MET A 322 5.11 -27.05 8.95
N GLU A 323 5.45 -25.82 9.30
CA GLU A 323 4.70 -24.62 8.93
C GLU A 323 5.11 -24.20 7.52
N ILE A 324 4.14 -24.07 6.61
CA ILE A 324 4.36 -23.62 5.23
C ILE A 324 4.20 -22.09 5.14
N GLY A 325 3.17 -21.55 5.80
CA GLY A 325 2.87 -20.13 5.79
C GLY A 325 1.45 -19.84 6.26
N PHE A 326 0.90 -18.71 5.78
CA PHE A 326 -0.40 -18.21 6.23
C PHE A 326 -1.27 -17.82 5.04
N VAL A 327 -2.58 -18.09 5.14
CA VAL A 327 -3.58 -17.73 4.11
C VAL A 327 -4.80 -17.10 4.76
N HIS A 328 -5.50 -16.27 3.99
CA HIS A 328 -6.75 -15.67 4.44
C HIS A 328 -7.89 -16.69 4.49
N PRO A 329 -8.85 -16.59 5.44
CA PRO A 329 -10.02 -17.49 5.52
C PRO A 329 -10.81 -17.63 4.22
N LEU A 330 -10.87 -16.58 3.39
CA LEU A 330 -11.50 -16.61 2.07
C LEU A 330 -10.86 -17.61 1.09
N SER A 331 -9.66 -18.13 1.38
CA SER A 331 -9.04 -19.19 0.59
C SER A 331 -9.80 -20.51 0.69
N PHE A 332 -10.64 -20.67 1.72
CA PHE A 332 -11.42 -21.87 1.98
C PHE A 332 -12.86 -21.79 1.47
N VAL A 333 -13.28 -20.63 0.98
CA VAL A 333 -14.61 -20.45 0.36
C VAL A 333 -14.55 -20.97 -1.08
N THR A 334 -14.86 -22.24 -1.26
CA THR A 334 -14.89 -22.91 -2.57
C THR A 334 -16.25 -23.54 -2.84
N ARG A 335 -16.54 -23.85 -4.11
CA ARG A 335 -17.74 -24.61 -4.50
C ARG A 335 -17.66 -26.02 -3.93
N LYS A 336 -18.80 -26.54 -3.44
CA LYS A 336 -18.92 -27.81 -2.70
C LYS A 336 -18.38 -29.06 -3.42
N ASP A 337 -18.11 -28.98 -4.72
CA ASP A 337 -17.87 -30.16 -5.56
C ASP A 337 -16.39 -30.43 -5.92
N ARG A 338 -15.44 -29.65 -5.40
CA ARG A 338 -14.00 -29.87 -5.67
C ARG A 338 -13.15 -29.68 -4.42
N PRO A 339 -12.10 -30.51 -4.24
CA PRO A 339 -11.17 -30.31 -3.14
C PRO A 339 -10.48 -28.96 -3.26
N THR A 340 -10.38 -28.24 -2.14
CA THR A 340 -9.68 -26.95 -2.10
C THR A 340 -8.18 -27.20 -2.12
N ILE A 341 -7.52 -26.74 -3.20
CA ILE A 341 -6.07 -26.77 -3.33
C ILE A 341 -5.54 -25.34 -3.16
N LEU A 342 -4.64 -25.15 -2.21
CA LEU A 342 -3.94 -23.90 -1.97
C LEU A 342 -2.67 -23.82 -2.82
N ALA A 343 -2.33 -22.64 -3.31
CA ALA A 343 -1.00 -22.34 -3.83
C ALA A 343 -0.19 -21.62 -2.74
N LEU A 344 0.90 -22.22 -2.28
CA LEU A 344 1.74 -21.62 -1.24
C LEU A 344 3.16 -22.18 -1.33
N ALA A 345 4.17 -21.31 -1.21
CA ALA A 345 5.58 -21.66 -1.38
C ALA A 345 5.90 -22.33 -2.72
N GLY A 346 5.23 -21.91 -3.81
CA GLY A 346 5.44 -22.41 -5.17
C GLY A 346 4.88 -23.81 -5.44
N ARG A 347 4.01 -24.32 -4.57
CA ARG A 347 3.43 -25.67 -4.68
C ARG A 347 1.94 -25.66 -4.43
N GLY A 348 1.26 -26.69 -5.00
CA GLY A 348 -0.13 -27.00 -4.66
C GLY A 348 -0.22 -27.77 -3.35
N TRP A 349 -1.19 -27.41 -2.52
CA TRP A 349 -1.46 -28.05 -1.23
C TRP A 349 -2.94 -28.37 -1.11
N LYS A 350 -3.29 -29.65 -1.06
CA LYS A 350 -4.66 -30.11 -0.84
C LYS A 350 -4.98 -30.04 0.64
N ILE A 351 -6.12 -29.43 0.97
CA ILE A 351 -6.58 -29.34 2.37
C ILE A 351 -7.12 -30.69 2.80
N HIS A 352 -6.60 -31.18 3.91
CA HIS A 352 -7.05 -32.40 4.57
C HIS A 352 -8.00 -32.13 5.72
N HIS A 353 -7.68 -31.10 6.54
CA HIS A 353 -8.48 -30.71 7.70
C HIS A 353 -8.34 -29.23 8.00
N LEU A 354 -9.45 -28.60 8.43
CA LEU A 354 -9.50 -27.20 8.88
C LEU A 354 -9.93 -27.13 10.34
N ASP A 355 -9.03 -26.62 11.17
CA ASP A 355 -9.31 -26.27 12.57
C ASP A 355 -9.62 -24.77 12.63
N TRP A 356 -10.91 -24.43 12.66
CA TRP A 356 -11.38 -23.05 12.68
C TRP A 356 -11.08 -22.33 13.99
N ASP A 357 -11.10 -23.04 15.12
CA ASP A 357 -10.87 -22.45 16.43
C ASP A 357 -9.41 -22.05 16.61
N ARG A 358 -8.49 -22.91 16.18
CA ARG A 358 -7.05 -22.66 16.24
C ARG A 358 -6.52 -21.92 15.01
N LYS A 359 -7.35 -21.72 13.99
CA LYS A 359 -6.97 -21.16 12.68
C LYS A 359 -5.81 -21.92 12.04
N ILE A 360 -5.92 -23.24 11.97
CA ILE A 360 -4.91 -24.11 11.35
C ILE A 360 -5.55 -24.87 10.19
N ALA A 361 -4.87 -24.85 9.04
CA ALA A 361 -5.17 -25.68 7.88
C ALA A 361 -4.12 -26.77 7.74
N HIS A 362 -4.51 -28.02 7.91
CA HIS A 362 -3.66 -29.18 7.67
C HIS A 362 -3.74 -29.58 6.20
N VAL A 363 -2.58 -29.73 5.56
CA VAL A 363 -2.49 -29.94 4.12
C VAL A 363 -1.55 -31.10 3.77
N GLU A 364 -1.72 -31.61 2.55
CA GLU A 364 -0.84 -32.58 1.90
C GLU A 364 -0.39 -32.03 0.52
N PRO A 365 0.78 -32.42 0.00
CA PRO A 365 1.22 -32.00 -1.34
C PRO A 365 0.22 -32.43 -2.40
N ALA A 366 -0.09 -31.54 -3.34
CA ALA A 366 -0.91 -31.82 -4.49
C ALA A 366 -0.12 -31.61 -5.79
N PRO A 367 -0.26 -32.50 -6.81
CA PRO A 367 0.38 -32.30 -8.11
C PRO A 367 -0.26 -31.16 -8.90
N GLU A 368 -1.50 -30.80 -8.54
CA GLU A 368 -2.28 -29.76 -9.20
C GLU A 368 -1.91 -28.38 -8.64
N THR A 369 -1.95 -27.37 -9.49
CA THR A 369 -1.82 -25.97 -9.08
C THR A 369 -3.08 -25.51 -8.36
N GLY A 370 -2.92 -25.06 -7.13
CA GLY A 370 -3.98 -24.49 -6.31
C GLY A 370 -4.14 -22.99 -6.47
N ARG A 371 -5.07 -22.41 -5.71
CA ARG A 371 -5.25 -20.97 -5.57
C ARG A 371 -5.37 -20.61 -4.10
N SER A 372 -4.55 -19.67 -3.66
CA SER A 372 -4.72 -19.02 -2.36
C SER A 372 -5.27 -17.62 -2.56
N ARG A 373 -6.10 -17.17 -1.61
CA ARG A 373 -6.63 -15.82 -1.61
C ARG A 373 -6.00 -15.05 -0.44
N TRP A 374 -5.61 -13.85 -0.72
CA TRP A 374 -5.25 -12.85 0.27
C TRP A 374 -6.13 -11.63 0.01
N MET A 375 -6.64 -10.99 1.05
CA MET A 375 -7.31 -9.71 0.88
C MET A 375 -6.26 -8.67 0.50
N GLY A 376 -6.49 -7.99 -0.59
CA GLY A 376 -5.79 -6.80 -1.04
C GLY A 376 -6.79 -5.98 -1.85
N SER A 377 -7.02 -4.75 -1.46
CA SER A 377 -7.63 -3.75 -2.35
C SER A 377 -6.62 -3.41 -3.45
N SER A 378 -7.07 -2.92 -4.59
CA SER A 378 -6.20 -2.26 -5.57
C SER A 378 -5.31 -1.26 -4.85
N VAL A 379 -4.02 -1.27 -5.14
CA VAL A 379 -3.09 -0.32 -4.51
C VAL A 379 -3.40 1.07 -5.06
N PRO A 380 -3.68 2.06 -4.20
CA PRO A 380 -3.89 3.43 -4.66
C PRO A 380 -2.62 3.96 -5.33
N LEU A 381 -2.77 4.48 -6.56
CA LEU A 381 -1.73 5.21 -7.25
C LEU A 381 -1.80 6.69 -6.87
N SER A 382 -0.66 7.36 -6.90
CA SER A 382 -0.63 8.82 -6.73
C SER A 382 -1.35 9.52 -7.89
N PRO A 383 -2.01 10.66 -7.63
CA PRO A 383 -2.58 11.47 -8.69
C PRO A 383 -1.55 11.86 -9.77
N THR A 384 -0.30 12.11 -9.37
CA THR A 384 0.80 12.42 -10.28
C THR A 384 1.05 11.28 -11.27
N LEU A 385 1.11 10.03 -10.80
CA LEU A 385 1.28 8.88 -11.68
C LEU A 385 0.07 8.66 -12.59
N CYS A 386 -1.15 8.84 -12.07
CA CYS A 386 -2.37 8.74 -12.88
C CYS A 386 -2.43 9.82 -13.98
N ASN A 387 -2.05 11.05 -13.66
CA ASN A 387 -1.96 12.12 -14.65
C ASN A 387 -0.84 11.86 -15.68
N ALA A 388 0.31 11.32 -15.26
CA ALA A 388 1.36 10.93 -16.21
C ALA A 388 0.88 9.84 -17.20
N VAL A 389 -0.01 8.93 -16.78
CA VAL A 389 -0.67 7.99 -17.71
C VAL A 389 -1.57 8.74 -18.70
N ARG A 390 -2.37 9.71 -18.24
CA ARG A 390 -3.17 10.55 -19.14
C ARG A 390 -2.31 11.30 -20.13
N ASP A 391 -1.25 11.94 -19.66
CA ASP A 391 -0.34 12.73 -20.50
C ASP A 391 0.37 11.84 -21.52
N LEU A 392 0.74 10.62 -21.15
CA LEU A 392 1.26 9.60 -22.07
C LEU A 392 0.24 9.25 -23.17
N LEU A 393 -1.04 9.16 -22.85
CA LEU A 393 -2.10 8.87 -23.82
C LEU A 393 -2.36 10.06 -24.77
N LEU A 394 -2.22 11.28 -24.30
CA LEU A 394 -2.43 12.51 -25.07
C LEU A 394 -1.22 12.93 -25.94
N ALA A 395 -0.03 12.46 -25.62
CA ALA A 395 1.19 12.89 -26.31
C ALA A 395 1.14 12.51 -27.81
N SER A 396 1.32 13.47 -28.69
CA SER A 396 1.34 13.27 -30.16
C SER A 396 2.59 12.54 -30.63
N ASP A 397 3.74 12.87 -30.05
CA ASP A 397 5.03 12.27 -30.37
C ASP A 397 5.60 11.51 -29.18
N MET A 398 5.93 10.24 -29.39
CA MET A 398 6.77 9.52 -28.46
C MET A 398 8.23 9.76 -28.81
N ASN A 399 8.96 10.46 -27.93
CA ASN A 399 10.39 10.24 -27.82
C ASN A 399 10.58 8.78 -27.35
N MET A 400 10.67 7.89 -28.34
CA MET A 400 10.78 6.45 -28.12
C MET A 400 12.04 6.20 -27.33
N ASN A 401 11.88 5.81 -26.07
CA ASN A 401 13.03 5.35 -25.29
C ASN A 401 13.64 4.13 -26.02
N PRO A 402 14.88 4.19 -26.48
CA PRO A 402 15.50 3.13 -27.28
C PRO A 402 15.61 1.80 -26.53
N LEU A 403 15.37 1.80 -25.21
CA LEU A 403 15.39 0.61 -24.36
C LEU A 403 14.03 -0.10 -24.25
N TRP A 404 12.99 0.46 -24.89
CA TRP A 404 11.67 -0.19 -24.91
C TRP A 404 11.59 -1.19 -26.07
N SER A 405 10.99 -2.35 -25.80
CA SER A 405 10.81 -3.34 -26.86
C SER A 405 9.84 -2.85 -27.93
N ARG A 406 10.00 -3.36 -29.14
CA ARG A 406 9.07 -3.06 -30.24
C ARG A 406 7.63 -3.40 -29.85
N ARG A 407 7.38 -4.50 -29.15
CA ARG A 407 6.04 -4.91 -28.67
C ARG A 407 5.43 -3.89 -27.71
N ALA A 408 6.23 -3.35 -26.78
CA ALA A 408 5.76 -2.34 -25.85
C ALA A 408 5.36 -1.06 -26.59
N VAL A 409 6.18 -0.62 -27.55
CA VAL A 409 5.93 0.57 -28.36
C VAL A 409 4.67 0.42 -29.21
N GLU A 410 4.54 -0.68 -29.95
CA GLU A 410 3.38 -0.96 -30.78
C GLU A 410 2.09 -1.03 -29.94
N LYS A 411 2.15 -1.68 -28.76
CA LYS A 411 0.98 -1.77 -27.87
C LYS A 411 0.61 -0.43 -27.24
N ILE A 412 1.57 0.42 -26.87
CA ILE A 412 1.27 1.78 -26.40
C ILE A 412 0.61 2.61 -27.49
N ALA A 413 1.06 2.50 -28.74
CA ALA A 413 0.45 3.20 -29.87
C ALA A 413 -1.00 2.75 -30.11
N GLU A 414 -1.28 1.44 -30.02
CA GLU A 414 -2.64 0.87 -30.05
C GLU A 414 -3.51 1.45 -28.92
N LEU A 415 -3.02 1.39 -27.67
CA LEU A 415 -3.77 1.89 -26.49
C LEU A 415 -4.04 3.40 -26.55
N ARG A 416 -3.13 4.19 -27.11
CA ARG A 416 -3.36 5.61 -27.38
C ARG A 416 -4.51 5.83 -28.35
N HIS A 417 -4.55 5.05 -29.43
CA HIS A 417 -5.64 5.13 -30.38
C HIS A 417 -6.98 4.77 -29.72
N ASP A 418 -7.01 3.68 -28.93
CA ASP A 418 -8.23 3.15 -28.31
C ASP A 418 -8.74 3.98 -27.14
N LEU A 419 -7.86 4.74 -26.46
CA LEU A 419 -8.18 5.49 -25.25
C LEU A 419 -8.08 7.00 -25.44
N SER A 420 -7.76 7.51 -26.64
CA SER A 420 -7.65 8.96 -26.93
C SER A 420 -8.92 9.71 -26.52
N ASP A 421 -10.08 9.12 -26.82
CA ASP A 421 -11.38 9.71 -26.52
C ASP A 421 -11.70 9.74 -25.00
N CYS A 422 -10.99 8.94 -24.19
CA CYS A 422 -11.14 8.94 -22.73
C CYS A 422 -10.28 10.02 -22.03
N CYS A 423 -9.52 10.80 -22.80
CA CYS A 423 -8.59 11.80 -22.29
C CYS A 423 -8.96 13.19 -22.81
N GLY A 424 -8.84 14.22 -21.95
CA GLY A 424 -9.15 15.61 -22.28
C GLY A 424 -8.49 16.59 -21.31
N GLU A 425 -8.72 17.89 -21.52
CA GLU A 425 -8.24 18.96 -20.63
C GLU A 425 -8.89 18.90 -19.22
N GLY A 426 -10.04 18.20 -19.07
CA GLY A 426 -10.73 17.97 -17.83
C GLY A 426 -10.94 16.48 -17.60
N SER A 427 -12.09 16.12 -17.03
CA SER A 427 -12.53 14.73 -16.92
C SER A 427 -13.48 14.37 -18.07
N VAL A 428 -13.53 13.09 -18.42
CA VAL A 428 -14.33 12.59 -19.55
C VAL A 428 -15.28 11.51 -19.09
N ILE A 429 -16.55 11.62 -19.46
CA ILE A 429 -17.53 10.56 -19.31
C ILE A 429 -17.71 9.89 -20.66
N ALA A 430 -17.22 8.67 -20.78
CA ALA A 430 -17.25 7.90 -22.01
C ALA A 430 -18.23 6.73 -21.92
N ARG A 431 -19.11 6.58 -22.90
CA ARG A 431 -19.89 5.36 -23.10
C ARG A 431 -19.09 4.44 -24.03
N ARG A 432 -18.66 3.30 -23.53
CA ARG A 432 -17.88 2.30 -24.26
C ARG A 432 -18.62 0.96 -24.28
N GLY A 433 -19.23 0.62 -25.41
CA GLY A 433 -20.03 -0.58 -25.51
C GLY A 433 -21.12 -0.63 -24.44
N ASN A 434 -21.03 -1.58 -23.51
CA ASN A 434 -22.02 -1.79 -22.45
C ASN A 434 -21.56 -1.23 -21.08
N SER A 435 -20.66 -0.25 -21.05
CA SER A 435 -20.19 0.44 -19.84
C SER A 435 -20.23 1.96 -20.00
N ILE A 436 -20.44 2.67 -18.90
CA ILE A 436 -20.22 4.12 -18.80
C ILE A 436 -19.11 4.32 -17.78
N GLU A 437 -18.08 5.04 -18.18
CA GLU A 437 -16.87 5.27 -17.39
C GLU A 437 -16.60 6.76 -17.26
N TRP A 438 -16.45 7.25 -16.02
CA TRP A 438 -16.01 8.60 -15.78
C TRP A 438 -14.49 8.62 -15.54
N TRP A 439 -13.76 9.00 -16.55
CA TRP A 439 -12.30 9.07 -16.57
C TRP A 439 -11.81 10.35 -15.89
N THR A 440 -11.24 10.20 -14.73
CA THR A 440 -10.78 11.30 -13.87
C THR A 440 -9.26 11.37 -13.78
N PHE A 441 -8.55 10.25 -13.92
CA PHE A 441 -7.11 10.09 -13.65
C PHE A 441 -6.68 10.63 -12.28
N ALA A 442 -7.58 10.59 -11.29
CA ALA A 442 -7.39 11.20 -9.97
C ALA A 442 -6.78 10.26 -8.92
N GLY A 443 -6.60 8.98 -9.25
CA GLY A 443 -6.20 7.95 -8.30
C GLY A 443 -7.36 7.39 -7.50
N LEU A 444 -7.15 6.19 -6.94
CA LEU A 444 -8.22 5.43 -6.28
C LEU A 444 -8.85 6.17 -5.10
N ALA A 445 -8.06 6.87 -4.28
CA ALA A 445 -8.57 7.56 -3.10
C ALA A 445 -9.56 8.69 -3.46
N ALA A 446 -9.24 9.51 -4.46
CA ALA A 446 -10.14 10.55 -4.93
C ALA A 446 -11.38 9.96 -5.61
N ASN A 447 -11.22 8.92 -6.44
CA ASN A 447 -12.31 8.24 -7.10
C ASN A 447 -13.25 7.54 -6.11
N GLN A 448 -12.74 6.93 -5.05
CA GLN A 448 -13.57 6.37 -3.98
C GLN A 448 -14.33 7.46 -3.23
N THR A 449 -13.72 8.61 -2.99
CA THR A 449 -14.42 9.77 -2.41
C THR A 449 -15.55 10.22 -3.32
N LEU A 450 -15.33 10.32 -4.63
CA LEU A 450 -16.39 10.66 -5.60
C LEU A 450 -17.51 9.62 -5.62
N VAL A 451 -17.17 8.33 -5.57
CA VAL A 451 -18.17 7.25 -5.48
C VAL A 451 -19.05 7.42 -4.25
N GLN A 452 -18.48 7.75 -3.10
CA GLN A 452 -19.27 7.98 -1.87
C GLN A 452 -20.27 9.12 -2.03
N TYR A 453 -19.92 10.19 -2.76
CA TYR A 453 -20.82 11.31 -3.02
C TYR A 453 -21.89 11.02 -4.07
N LEU A 454 -21.56 10.19 -5.06
CA LEU A 454 -22.50 9.80 -6.11
C LEU A 454 -23.47 8.71 -5.65
N GLN A 455 -23.05 7.81 -4.76
CA GLN A 455 -23.80 6.63 -4.36
C GLN A 455 -25.22 6.94 -3.80
N PRO A 456 -25.45 8.01 -2.98
CA PRO A 456 -26.81 8.36 -2.53
C PRO A 456 -27.76 8.75 -3.65
N HIS A 457 -27.25 9.17 -4.80
CA HIS A 457 -28.06 9.61 -5.95
C HIS A 457 -28.27 8.53 -7.02
N ILE A 458 -27.56 7.39 -6.87
CA ILE A 458 -27.51 6.29 -7.85
C ILE A 458 -27.81 4.97 -7.14
N GLN A 459 -28.85 4.26 -7.61
CA GLN A 459 -29.32 3.02 -6.95
C GLN A 459 -28.35 1.83 -7.13
N SER A 460 -27.62 1.79 -8.24
CA SER A 460 -26.66 0.72 -8.52
C SER A 460 -25.34 0.94 -7.79
N SER A 461 -24.66 -0.12 -7.39
CA SER A 461 -23.34 0.00 -6.77
C SER A 461 -22.30 0.53 -7.75
N LEU A 462 -21.56 1.55 -7.33
CA LEU A 462 -20.48 2.15 -8.09
C LEU A 462 -19.14 1.51 -7.72
N HIS A 463 -18.24 1.42 -8.69
CA HIS A 463 -16.89 0.92 -8.48
C HIS A 463 -15.87 1.92 -9.00
N ALA A 464 -14.84 2.19 -8.20
CA ALA A 464 -13.73 3.06 -8.56
C ALA A 464 -12.48 2.26 -8.87
N ASP A 465 -11.76 2.70 -9.89
CA ASP A 465 -10.36 2.35 -10.20
C ASP A 465 -9.46 3.59 -10.02
N ASN A 466 -8.17 3.46 -10.27
CA ASN A 466 -7.24 4.57 -10.21
C ASN A 466 -7.49 5.64 -11.31
N PHE A 467 -8.03 5.22 -12.45
CA PHE A 467 -8.17 6.09 -13.62
C PHE A 467 -9.61 6.53 -13.88
N TRP A 468 -10.59 5.71 -13.51
CA TRP A 468 -12.01 5.98 -13.79
C TRP A 468 -12.95 5.45 -12.69
N ILE A 469 -14.21 5.86 -12.79
CA ILE A 469 -15.33 5.36 -12.00
C ILE A 469 -16.31 4.69 -12.96
N ASN A 470 -16.70 3.43 -12.68
CA ASN A 470 -17.74 2.73 -13.41
C ASN A 470 -19.11 3.23 -12.99
N LEU A 471 -19.90 3.66 -13.94
CA LEU A 471 -21.26 4.16 -13.77
C LEU A 471 -22.28 3.19 -14.36
N PRO A 472 -23.54 3.18 -13.87
CA PRO A 472 -24.58 2.34 -14.41
C PRO A 472 -24.88 2.67 -15.89
N VAL A 473 -25.14 1.65 -16.69
CA VAL A 473 -25.40 1.80 -18.15
C VAL A 473 -26.70 2.56 -18.43
N ASP A 474 -27.65 2.47 -17.52
CA ASP A 474 -28.98 3.10 -17.62
C ASP A 474 -29.01 4.56 -17.16
N ILE A 475 -27.90 5.09 -16.62
CA ILE A 475 -27.85 6.51 -16.25
C ILE A 475 -27.73 7.39 -17.51
N SER A 476 -28.59 8.40 -17.62
CA SER A 476 -28.41 9.40 -18.68
C SER A 476 -27.33 10.40 -18.34
N PHE A 477 -26.60 10.91 -19.35
CA PHE A 477 -25.62 11.97 -19.16
C PHE A 477 -26.22 13.23 -18.52
N GLU A 478 -27.47 13.58 -18.86
CA GLU A 478 -28.18 14.71 -18.28
C GLU A 478 -28.38 14.53 -16.77
N ARG A 479 -28.82 13.34 -16.35
CA ARG A 479 -28.99 13.02 -14.92
C ARG A 479 -27.67 13.09 -14.17
N LEU A 480 -26.62 12.50 -14.72
CA LEU A 480 -25.29 12.53 -14.11
C LEU A 480 -24.75 13.97 -14.00
N TYR A 481 -24.93 14.76 -15.06
CA TYR A 481 -24.55 16.17 -15.04
C TYR A 481 -25.31 16.97 -13.98
N SER A 482 -26.61 16.73 -13.82
CA SER A 482 -27.40 17.36 -12.75
C SER A 482 -26.84 17.02 -11.36
N ILE A 483 -26.52 15.74 -11.09
CA ILE A 483 -25.92 15.31 -9.82
C ILE A 483 -24.58 16.03 -9.57
N ILE A 484 -23.73 16.10 -10.59
CA ILE A 484 -22.43 16.78 -10.46
C ILE A 484 -22.61 18.29 -10.21
N GLN A 485 -23.58 18.94 -10.85
CA GLN A 485 -23.88 20.36 -10.59
C GLN A 485 -24.39 20.58 -9.16
N ASP A 486 -25.21 19.67 -8.65
CA ASP A 486 -25.67 19.72 -7.24
C ASP A 486 -24.47 19.59 -6.28
N LEU A 487 -23.52 18.71 -6.57
CA LEU A 487 -22.26 18.56 -5.80
C LEU A 487 -21.38 19.82 -5.87
N ARG A 488 -21.34 20.51 -7.02
CA ARG A 488 -20.61 21.79 -7.18
C ARG A 488 -21.17 22.89 -6.29
N SER A 489 -22.50 22.96 -6.16
CA SER A 489 -23.18 23.97 -5.38
C SER A 489 -23.14 23.74 -3.86
N THR A 490 -22.74 22.55 -3.41
CA THR A 490 -22.72 22.19 -2.00
C THR A 490 -21.42 22.64 -1.34
N GLU A 491 -21.49 23.51 -0.31
CA GLU A 491 -20.32 24.04 0.39
C GLU A 491 -19.52 22.97 1.11
N SER A 492 -20.18 21.99 1.72
CA SER A 492 -19.55 20.83 2.35
C SER A 492 -20.09 19.56 1.69
N LEU A 493 -19.20 18.75 1.15
CA LEU A 493 -19.61 17.45 0.61
C LEU A 493 -20.20 16.61 1.76
N PRO A 494 -21.35 15.95 1.55
CA PRO A 494 -22.05 15.24 2.62
C PRO A 494 -21.14 14.13 3.19
N VAL A 495 -21.12 14.06 4.50
CA VAL A 495 -20.37 13.00 5.20
C VAL A 495 -21.13 11.68 5.01
N CYS A 496 -20.55 10.75 4.30
CA CYS A 496 -21.17 9.45 4.06
C CYS A 496 -21.22 8.61 5.33
N ASP A 497 -22.29 7.84 5.51
CA ASP A 497 -22.38 6.85 6.57
C ASP A 497 -21.31 5.76 6.34
N LEU A 498 -20.39 5.68 7.28
CA LEU A 498 -19.36 4.65 7.28
C LEU A 498 -19.98 3.31 7.66
N GLN A 499 -19.89 2.32 6.79
CA GLN A 499 -20.29 0.96 7.14
C GLN A 499 -19.32 0.40 8.19
N GLN A 500 -19.86 -0.33 9.18
CA GLN A 500 -19.09 -0.90 10.31
C GLN A 500 -17.78 -1.63 9.98
N PRO A 501 -17.57 -2.26 8.80
CA PRO A 501 -16.27 -2.88 8.48
C PRO A 501 -15.09 -1.89 8.41
N ALA A 502 -15.36 -0.59 8.27
CA ALA A 502 -14.30 0.43 8.27
C ALA A 502 -13.76 0.72 9.69
N ALA A 503 -14.53 0.44 10.74
CA ALA A 503 -14.11 0.66 12.13
C ALA A 503 -12.97 -0.30 12.55
N ASP A 504 -12.92 -1.51 12.00
CA ASP A 504 -11.87 -2.50 12.29
C ASP A 504 -10.58 -2.30 11.47
N PHE A 505 -10.53 -1.26 10.66
CA PHE A 505 -9.42 -1.03 9.72
C PHE A 505 -8.11 -0.67 10.43
N LEU A 506 -8.19 0.11 11.51
CA LEU A 506 -7.03 0.52 12.29
C LEU A 506 -7.11 -0.03 13.72
N LYS A 507 -5.98 -0.50 14.24
CA LYS A 507 -5.91 -0.98 15.63
C LYS A 507 -6.21 0.17 16.58
N PHE A 508 -7.05 -0.08 17.59
CA PHE A 508 -7.54 0.91 18.56
C PHE A 508 -8.52 1.97 18.03
N SER A 509 -8.97 1.87 16.78
CA SER A 509 -10.00 2.76 16.26
C SER A 509 -11.35 2.56 16.96
N ASP A 510 -11.62 1.37 17.49
CA ASP A 510 -12.77 1.04 18.33
C ASP A 510 -12.74 1.72 19.73
N LEU A 511 -11.66 2.40 20.06
CA LEU A 511 -11.50 3.20 21.29
C LEU A 511 -11.77 4.70 21.07
N LEU A 512 -12.28 5.08 19.91
CA LEU A 512 -12.58 6.47 19.55
C LEU A 512 -14.09 6.74 19.52
N PRO A 513 -14.53 7.96 19.87
CA PRO A 513 -15.91 8.36 19.63
C PRO A 513 -16.22 8.39 18.13
N ASP A 514 -17.49 8.09 17.77
CA ASP A 514 -17.93 7.90 16.38
C ASP A 514 -17.56 9.05 15.44
N HIS A 515 -17.69 10.30 15.91
CA HIS A 515 -17.37 11.47 15.08
C HIS A 515 -15.87 11.57 14.76
N LEU A 516 -14.98 11.28 15.73
CA LEU A 516 -13.53 11.29 15.52
C LEU A 516 -13.07 10.06 14.72
N LEU A 517 -13.71 8.91 14.90
CA LEU A 517 -13.50 7.74 14.06
C LEU A 517 -13.85 8.05 12.60
N ARG A 518 -14.97 8.73 12.38
CA ARG A 518 -15.40 9.15 11.04
C ARG A 518 -14.39 10.10 10.40
N ASP A 519 -13.94 11.14 11.13
CA ASP A 519 -12.92 12.08 10.66
C ASP A 519 -11.63 11.35 10.28
N LEU A 520 -11.18 10.42 11.13
CA LEU A 520 -10.01 9.59 10.90
C LEU A 520 -10.12 8.78 9.60
N ILE A 521 -11.24 8.09 9.40
CA ILE A 521 -11.44 7.24 8.23
C ILE A 521 -11.52 8.07 6.95
N LEU A 522 -12.25 9.19 6.97
CA LEU A 522 -12.34 10.09 5.82
C LEU A 522 -10.97 10.67 5.44
N ALA A 523 -10.17 11.08 6.42
CA ALA A 523 -8.83 11.60 6.18
C ALA A 523 -7.84 10.54 5.63
N ARG A 524 -8.08 9.25 5.94
CA ARG A 524 -7.17 8.15 5.57
C ARG A 524 -7.53 7.47 4.25
N LEU A 525 -8.80 7.30 3.98
CA LEU A 525 -9.29 6.57 2.82
C LEU A 525 -9.73 7.50 1.69
N GLY A 526 -9.97 8.76 1.97
CA GLY A 526 -10.45 9.75 1.01
C GLY A 526 -9.39 10.75 0.58
N ASN A 527 -9.70 11.44 -0.51
CA ASN A 527 -9.00 12.64 -0.95
C ASN A 527 -10.04 13.71 -1.32
N ILE A 528 -10.62 14.31 -0.29
CA ILE A 528 -11.71 15.30 -0.44
C ILE A 528 -11.26 16.51 -1.28
N PRO A 529 -10.07 17.12 -1.05
CA PRO A 529 -9.64 18.26 -1.86
C PRO A 529 -9.60 17.95 -3.35
N LEU A 530 -8.97 16.82 -3.73
CA LEU A 530 -8.86 16.43 -5.14
C LEU A 530 -10.21 16.01 -5.73
N ALA A 531 -11.05 15.30 -4.95
CA ALA A 531 -12.40 14.97 -5.40
C ALA A 531 -13.22 16.23 -5.73
N ARG A 532 -13.12 17.28 -4.91
CA ARG A 532 -13.72 18.58 -5.17
C ARG A 532 -13.15 19.27 -6.40
N GLU A 533 -11.84 19.20 -6.60
CA GLU A 533 -11.18 19.71 -7.78
C GLU A 533 -11.74 19.04 -9.05
N ILE A 534 -11.83 17.69 -9.06
CA ILE A 534 -12.40 16.93 -10.19
C ILE A 534 -13.86 17.30 -10.46
N VAL A 535 -14.69 17.45 -9.44
CA VAL A 535 -16.08 17.89 -9.61
C VAL A 535 -16.15 19.27 -10.26
N ASN A 536 -15.22 20.17 -9.96
CA ASN A 536 -15.19 21.54 -10.49
C ASN A 536 -14.54 21.66 -11.88
N MET A 537 -13.80 20.65 -12.34
CA MET A 537 -13.20 20.64 -13.67
C MET A 537 -14.26 20.63 -14.78
N SER A 538 -13.85 20.97 -16.00
CA SER A 538 -14.64 20.74 -17.19
C SER A 538 -14.90 19.24 -17.39
N ILE A 539 -16.14 18.90 -17.78
CA ILE A 539 -16.54 17.52 -18.05
C ILE A 539 -17.01 17.45 -19.49
N SER A 540 -16.37 16.61 -20.28
CA SER A 540 -16.82 16.26 -21.62
C SER A 540 -17.54 14.89 -21.62
N THR A 541 -18.51 14.72 -22.50
CA THR A 541 -19.24 13.46 -22.69
C THR A 541 -19.00 12.94 -24.10
N ILE A 542 -18.63 11.66 -24.20
CA ILE A 542 -18.34 11.01 -25.48
C ILE A 542 -19.12 9.71 -25.57
N ASP A 543 -19.77 9.50 -26.69
CA ASP A 543 -20.45 8.25 -27.03
C ASP A 543 -19.55 7.52 -28.06
N CYS A 544 -18.70 6.63 -27.57
CA CYS A 544 -17.82 5.83 -28.43
C CYS A 544 -18.66 4.71 -29.06
N HIS A 545 -19.10 4.92 -30.28
CA HIS A 545 -19.67 3.84 -31.09
C HIS A 545 -18.52 2.92 -31.54
N LEU A 546 -18.31 1.80 -30.83
CA LEU A 546 -17.47 0.68 -31.28
C LEU A 546 -18.29 -0.21 -32.23
#